data_7ba0705d31c5192036046c1153157ccd
#
_entry.id   7ba0705d31c5192036046c1153157ccd
#
_cell.length_a   1.000
_cell.length_b   1.000
_cell.length_c   1.000
_cell.angle_alpha   90.00
_cell.angle_beta   90.00
_cell.angle_gamma   90.00
#
_symmetry.space_group_name_H-M   'P 1'
#
loop_
_entity.id
_entity.type
_entity.pdbx_description
1 polymer ?
#
loop_
_entity_poly.entity_id
_entity_poly.type
_entity_poly.pdbx_seq_one_letter_code
_entity_poly.pdbx_strand_id
1 'polypeptide(L)'
;KLAYDAQGRLQSVSLDGQQVAEYRYNALGQRIVKLTPESITTYLYGPDGQLLGEAEHDGSGRKLRAQYYLWLDSLPLATIDADYDAQGKVGNPTLLYLHGDHLDTPRLATDASGQIAWQWQSDAFGRGQALTQGSTQVNLRFPGQYYDAES
;
A
#
# COMPACT_ATOMS: atom_id res chain seq x y z
N LYS A 1 -10.37 6.06 17.56
CA LYS A 1 -10.76 7.45 17.26
C LYS A 1 -10.00 7.93 16.03
N LEU A 2 -10.71 8.57 15.09
CA LEU A 2 -10.11 9.22 13.92
C LEU A 2 -10.04 10.73 14.17
N ALA A 3 -8.92 11.36 13.78
CA ALA A 3 -8.75 12.81 13.78
C ALA A 3 -8.41 13.28 12.36
N TYR A 4 -8.92 14.45 11.99
CA TYR A 4 -8.78 15.03 10.66
C TYR A 4 -8.11 16.40 10.74
N ASP A 5 -7.37 16.75 9.69
CA ASP A 5 -6.78 18.08 9.55
C ASP A 5 -7.83 19.13 9.12
N ALA A 6 -7.40 20.39 9.00
CA ALA A 6 -8.28 21.49 8.60
C ALA A 6 -8.85 21.36 7.18
N GLN A 7 -8.30 20.51 6.34
CA GLN A 7 -8.75 20.18 4.99
C GLN A 7 -9.65 18.94 4.95
N GLY A 8 -9.96 18.34 6.11
CA GLY A 8 -10.79 17.14 6.23
C GLY A 8 -10.07 15.83 5.86
N ARG A 9 -8.74 15.82 5.80
CA ARG A 9 -7.95 14.62 5.53
C ARG A 9 -7.61 13.90 6.84
N LEU A 10 -7.61 12.58 6.83
CA LEU A 10 -7.29 11.78 8.02
C LEU A 10 -5.85 12.07 8.50
N GLN A 11 -5.72 12.68 9.67
CA GLN A 11 -4.44 13.05 10.26
C GLN A 11 -3.88 12.00 11.20
N SER A 12 -4.74 11.36 11.99
CA SER A 12 -4.30 10.31 12.91
C SER A 12 -5.40 9.33 13.28
N VAL A 13 -4.98 8.14 13.66
CA VAL A 13 -5.82 7.07 14.23
C VAL A 13 -5.35 6.74 15.63
N SER A 14 -6.30 6.62 16.57
CA SER A 14 -6.02 6.17 17.94
C SER A 14 -6.95 5.01 18.31
N LEU A 15 -6.37 3.95 18.87
CA LEU A 15 -7.07 2.82 19.48
C LEU A 15 -6.83 2.85 20.99
N ASP A 16 -7.87 2.73 21.78
CA ASP A 16 -7.83 2.73 23.25
C ASP A 16 -7.03 3.90 23.87
N GLY A 17 -7.12 5.07 23.20
CA GLY A 17 -6.42 6.29 23.62
C GLY A 17 -4.95 6.39 23.18
N GLN A 18 -4.38 5.36 22.57
CA GLN A 18 -3.01 5.38 22.02
C GLN A 18 -3.05 5.69 20.52
N GLN A 19 -2.19 6.59 20.05
CA GLN A 19 -2.05 6.88 18.64
C GLN A 19 -1.32 5.71 17.97
N VAL A 20 -1.98 5.08 16.98
CA VAL A 20 -1.46 3.94 16.22
C VAL A 20 -1.01 4.31 14.82
N ALA A 21 -1.47 5.45 14.29
CA ALA A 21 -1.00 5.98 13.03
C ALA A 21 -1.10 7.52 12.96
N GLU A 22 -0.17 8.13 12.21
CA GLU A 22 -0.20 9.55 11.81
C GLU A 22 0.06 9.63 10.30
N TYR A 23 -0.63 10.54 9.63
CA TYR A 23 -0.54 10.71 8.18
C TYR A 23 -0.13 12.13 7.82
N ARG A 24 0.73 12.27 6.81
CA ARG A 24 1.16 13.57 6.28
C ARG A 24 0.93 13.63 4.79
N TYR A 25 0.57 14.82 4.33
CA TYR A 25 0.15 15.07 2.95
C TYR A 25 0.98 16.18 2.31
N ASN A 26 1.16 16.09 1.00
CA ASN A 26 1.74 17.19 0.22
C ASN A 26 0.68 18.26 -0.10
N ALA A 27 1.10 19.32 -0.82
CA ALA A 27 0.21 20.42 -1.22
C ALA A 27 -0.90 19.98 -2.19
N LEU A 28 -0.74 18.85 -2.89
CA LEU A 28 -1.75 18.28 -3.79
C LEU A 28 -2.76 17.39 -3.05
N GLY A 29 -2.62 17.22 -1.72
CA GLY A 29 -3.49 16.37 -0.92
C GLY A 29 -3.13 14.88 -0.98
N GLN A 30 -2.03 14.50 -1.61
CA GLN A 30 -1.55 13.13 -1.67
C GLN A 30 -0.84 12.79 -0.37
N ARG A 31 -1.13 11.62 0.21
CA ARG A 31 -0.47 11.13 1.41
C ARG A 31 0.97 10.72 1.09
N ILE A 32 1.93 11.41 1.66
CA ILE A 32 3.35 11.16 1.39
C ILE A 32 4.06 10.39 2.50
N VAL A 33 3.49 10.37 3.72
CA VAL A 33 4.06 9.65 4.86
C VAL A 33 2.94 9.06 5.72
N LYS A 34 3.13 7.83 6.18
CA LYS A 34 2.44 7.20 7.30
C LYS A 34 3.48 6.87 8.37
N LEU A 35 3.18 7.23 9.60
CA LEU A 35 3.98 6.93 10.78
C LEU A 35 3.18 5.98 11.67
N THR A 36 3.78 4.88 12.06
CA THR A 36 3.28 3.97 13.10
C THR A 36 4.31 3.85 14.23
N PRO A 37 4.00 3.25 15.37
CA PRO A 37 5.00 2.99 16.40
C PRO A 37 6.19 2.15 15.91
N GLU A 38 6.00 1.35 14.86
CA GLU A 38 6.95 0.34 14.41
C GLU A 38 7.70 0.77 13.13
N SER A 39 7.07 1.61 12.29
CA SER A 39 7.62 1.92 10.97
C SER A 39 7.20 3.28 10.43
N ILE A 40 7.92 3.72 9.40
CA ILE A 40 7.63 4.89 8.58
C ILE A 40 7.40 4.41 7.15
N THR A 41 6.21 4.64 6.60
CA THR A 41 5.94 4.38 5.18
C THR A 41 5.93 5.68 4.41
N THR A 42 6.69 5.72 3.31
CA THR A 42 6.72 6.85 2.36
C THR A 42 6.06 6.43 1.05
N TYR A 43 5.38 7.38 0.38
CA TYR A 43 4.61 7.13 -0.85
C TYR A 43 5.14 7.98 -2.00
N LEU A 44 5.22 7.39 -3.18
CA LEU A 44 5.62 8.01 -4.42
C LEU A 44 4.45 8.04 -5.39
N TYR A 45 4.16 9.23 -5.94
CA TYR A 45 3.08 9.42 -6.92
C TYR A 45 3.62 9.88 -8.26
N GLY A 46 2.96 9.47 -9.32
CA GLY A 46 3.16 9.99 -10.66
C GLY A 46 2.52 11.36 -10.85
N PRO A 47 2.78 12.02 -11.99
CA PRO A 47 2.23 13.32 -12.31
C PRO A 47 0.69 13.31 -12.38
N ASP A 48 0.10 12.17 -12.72
CA ASP A 48 -1.36 11.98 -12.82
C ASP A 48 -2.00 11.61 -11.47
N GLY A 49 -1.22 11.59 -10.39
CA GLY A 49 -1.70 11.27 -9.05
C GLY A 49 -1.81 9.77 -8.73
N GLN A 50 -1.37 8.91 -9.63
CA GLN A 50 -1.29 7.47 -9.39
C GLN A 50 -0.20 7.14 -8.39
N LEU A 51 -0.48 6.20 -7.48
CA LEU A 51 0.53 5.66 -6.57
C LEU A 51 1.49 4.77 -7.36
N LEU A 52 2.73 5.22 -7.52
CA LEU A 52 3.78 4.47 -8.22
C LEU A 52 4.56 3.54 -7.29
N GLY A 53 4.53 3.81 -5.99
CA GLY A 53 5.21 2.95 -5.03
C GLY A 53 5.12 3.44 -3.61
N GLU A 54 5.51 2.57 -2.73
CA GLU A 54 5.63 2.83 -1.30
C GLU A 54 6.88 2.16 -0.74
N ALA A 55 7.46 2.73 0.30
CA ALA A 55 8.63 2.16 0.95
C ALA A 55 8.48 2.25 2.46
N GLU A 56 8.71 1.12 3.12
CA GLU A 56 8.71 1.00 4.56
C GLU A 56 10.14 1.15 5.11
N HIS A 57 10.26 1.91 6.18
CA HIS A 57 11.50 2.20 6.88
C HIS A 57 11.34 1.92 8.37
N ASP A 58 12.43 1.53 9.03
CA ASP A 58 12.47 1.46 10.49
C ASP A 58 12.57 2.86 11.13
N GLY A 59 12.55 2.92 12.47
CA GLY A 59 12.64 4.17 13.20
C GLY A 59 13.95 4.95 13.02
N SER A 60 15.00 4.34 12.46
CA SER A 60 16.26 5.00 12.08
C SER A 60 16.24 5.58 10.66
N GLY A 61 15.19 5.30 9.90
CA GLY A 61 15.06 5.71 8.48
C GLY A 61 15.69 4.71 7.50
N ARG A 62 16.15 3.55 7.96
CA ARG A 62 16.67 2.50 7.09
C ARG A 62 15.50 1.83 6.35
N LYS A 63 15.60 1.72 5.03
CA LYS A 63 14.60 1.06 4.21
C LYS A 63 14.59 -0.44 4.50
N LEU A 64 13.40 -0.97 4.78
CA LEU A 64 13.16 -2.40 5.03
C LEU A 64 12.58 -3.09 3.81
N ARG A 65 11.61 -2.43 3.17
CA ARG A 65 10.86 -2.96 2.04
C ARG A 65 10.43 -1.83 1.12
N ALA A 66 10.23 -2.14 -0.15
CA ALA A 66 9.52 -1.28 -1.10
C ALA A 66 8.59 -2.12 -1.96
N GLN A 67 7.45 -1.53 -2.34
CA GLN A 67 6.53 -2.07 -3.33
C GLN A 67 6.31 -1.02 -4.40
N TYR A 68 6.43 -1.42 -5.68
CA TYR A 68 6.21 -0.55 -6.82
C TYR A 68 5.01 -1.07 -7.60
N TYR A 69 4.22 -0.16 -8.15
CA TYR A 69 3.02 -0.45 -8.93
C TYR A 69 3.25 -0.09 -10.39
N LEU A 70 2.98 -1.03 -11.28
CA LEU A 70 3.00 -0.82 -12.72
C LEU A 70 1.58 -0.63 -13.22
N TRP A 71 1.38 0.42 -14.00
CA TRP A 71 0.08 0.82 -14.50
C TRP A 71 0.05 0.84 -16.03
N LEU A 72 -1.12 0.56 -16.60
CA LEU A 72 -1.48 0.88 -17.97
C LEU A 72 -2.72 1.78 -17.90
N ASP A 73 -2.53 3.07 -18.15
CA ASP A 73 -3.54 4.09 -17.86
C ASP A 73 -4.03 3.97 -16.39
N SER A 74 -5.32 3.65 -16.16
CA SER A 74 -5.89 3.45 -14.83
C SER A 74 -5.81 2.01 -14.30
N LEU A 75 -5.41 1.07 -15.15
CA LEU A 75 -5.38 -0.36 -14.81
C LEU A 75 -4.06 -0.72 -14.11
N PRO A 76 -4.08 -1.19 -12.86
CA PRO A 76 -2.90 -1.72 -12.20
C PRO A 76 -2.57 -3.11 -12.76
N LEU A 77 -1.39 -3.25 -13.41
CA LEU A 77 -0.97 -4.48 -14.09
C LEU A 77 -0.15 -5.40 -13.21
N ALA A 78 0.71 -4.84 -12.38
CA ALA A 78 1.64 -5.64 -11.60
C ALA A 78 2.17 -4.88 -10.38
N THR A 79 2.74 -5.63 -9.43
CA THR A 79 3.57 -5.09 -8.35
C THR A 79 4.96 -5.70 -8.41
N ILE A 80 5.95 -4.91 -7.99
CA ILE A 80 7.31 -5.38 -7.74
C ILE A 80 7.60 -5.16 -6.26
N ASP A 81 7.77 -6.24 -5.52
CA ASP A 81 8.15 -6.23 -4.11
C ASP A 81 9.65 -6.40 -3.96
N ALA A 82 10.29 -5.59 -3.13
CA ALA A 82 11.72 -5.63 -2.88
C ALA A 82 12.01 -5.47 -1.39
N ASP A 83 12.65 -6.47 -0.78
CA ASP A 83 13.15 -6.41 0.58
C ASP A 83 14.60 -5.92 0.59
N TYR A 84 15.01 -5.25 1.67
CA TYR A 84 16.34 -4.68 1.84
C TYR A 84 17.02 -5.26 3.08
N ASP A 85 18.29 -5.66 2.94
CA ASP A 85 19.09 -6.15 4.06
C ASP A 85 19.57 -5.00 4.98
N ALA A 86 20.28 -5.36 6.03
CA ALA A 86 20.81 -4.41 7.00
C ALA A 86 21.82 -3.40 6.41
N GLN A 87 22.42 -3.70 5.27
CA GLN A 87 23.34 -2.86 4.54
C GLN A 87 22.64 -2.00 3.47
N GLY A 88 21.30 -2.12 3.35
CA GLY A 88 20.50 -1.41 2.35
C GLY A 88 20.60 -2.00 0.94
N LYS A 89 21.13 -3.22 0.81
CA LYS A 89 21.17 -3.94 -0.46
C LYS A 89 19.82 -4.61 -0.71
N VAL A 90 19.29 -4.42 -1.92
CA VAL A 90 18.04 -5.06 -2.34
C VAL A 90 18.27 -6.57 -2.56
N GLY A 91 17.31 -7.36 -2.04
CA GLY A 91 17.19 -8.79 -2.33
C GLY A 91 16.70 -9.05 -3.75
N ASN A 92 16.31 -10.30 -4.02
CA ASN A 92 15.66 -10.63 -5.29
C ASN A 92 14.23 -10.07 -5.32
N PRO A 93 13.90 -9.13 -6.24
CA PRO A 93 12.56 -8.59 -6.33
C PRO A 93 11.56 -9.69 -6.75
N THR A 94 10.35 -9.61 -6.21
CA THR A 94 9.24 -10.48 -6.60
C THR A 94 8.27 -9.68 -7.47
N LEU A 95 8.04 -10.17 -8.69
CA LEU A 95 7.03 -9.63 -9.60
C LEU A 95 5.74 -10.41 -9.44
N LEU A 96 4.63 -9.69 -9.22
CA LEU A 96 3.28 -10.25 -9.19
C LEU A 96 2.41 -9.57 -10.23
N TYR A 97 1.67 -10.37 -11.01
CA TYR A 97 0.71 -9.89 -11.99
C TYR A 97 -0.65 -9.69 -11.33
N LEU A 98 -1.21 -8.50 -11.47
CA LEU A 98 -2.50 -8.14 -10.91
C LEU A 98 -3.63 -8.46 -11.91
N HIS A 99 -4.71 -9.02 -11.40
CA HIS A 99 -5.92 -9.32 -12.16
C HIS A 99 -7.07 -8.50 -11.54
N GLY A 100 -7.57 -7.55 -12.32
CA GLY A 100 -8.67 -6.66 -11.92
C GLY A 100 -10.04 -7.20 -12.31
N ASP A 101 -11.07 -6.67 -11.65
CA ASP A 101 -12.45 -6.79 -12.10
C ASP A 101 -12.78 -5.72 -13.16
N HIS A 102 -14.06 -5.64 -13.54
CA HIS A 102 -14.56 -4.68 -14.55
C HIS A 102 -14.47 -3.19 -14.12
N LEU A 103 -14.05 -2.92 -12.89
CA LEU A 103 -13.80 -1.59 -12.34
C LEU A 103 -12.29 -1.32 -12.16
N ASP A 104 -11.42 -2.13 -12.75
CA ASP A 104 -9.96 -2.08 -12.57
C ASP A 104 -9.51 -2.30 -11.11
N THR A 105 -10.37 -2.90 -10.29
CA THR A 105 -10.06 -3.22 -8.90
C THR A 105 -9.24 -4.51 -8.85
N PRO A 106 -8.02 -4.53 -8.28
CA PRO A 106 -7.25 -5.76 -8.10
C PRO A 106 -8.02 -6.76 -7.23
N ARG A 107 -8.24 -7.95 -7.75
CA ARG A 107 -8.92 -9.04 -7.04
C ARG A 107 -8.02 -10.23 -6.79
N LEU A 108 -6.99 -10.38 -7.61
CA LEU A 108 -6.06 -11.50 -7.58
C LEU A 108 -4.66 -11.03 -7.95
N ALA A 109 -3.64 -11.61 -7.35
CA ALA A 109 -2.26 -11.49 -7.79
C ALA A 109 -1.66 -12.88 -7.99
N THR A 110 -0.96 -13.08 -9.10
CA THR A 110 -0.26 -14.32 -9.41
C THR A 110 1.22 -14.10 -9.60
N ASP A 111 2.02 -15.10 -9.28
CA ASP A 111 3.44 -15.12 -9.63
C ASP A 111 3.67 -15.50 -11.10
N ALA A 112 4.94 -15.57 -11.51
CA ALA A 112 5.34 -15.91 -12.88
C ALA A 112 4.97 -17.35 -13.29
N SER A 113 4.67 -18.24 -12.34
CA SER A 113 4.20 -19.61 -12.60
C SER A 113 2.67 -19.69 -12.69
N GLY A 114 1.96 -18.59 -12.47
CA GLY A 114 0.51 -18.54 -12.43
C GLY A 114 -0.10 -18.98 -11.10
N GLN A 115 0.71 -19.18 -10.05
CA GLN A 115 0.20 -19.48 -8.72
C GLN A 115 -0.35 -18.22 -8.06
N ILE A 116 -1.50 -18.39 -7.36
CA ILE A 116 -2.14 -17.29 -6.63
C ILE A 116 -1.28 -16.94 -5.41
N ALA A 117 -0.74 -15.73 -5.38
CA ALA A 117 0.02 -15.20 -4.25
C ALA A 117 -0.84 -14.34 -3.31
N TRP A 118 -1.88 -13.71 -3.86
CA TRP A 118 -2.80 -12.87 -3.11
C TRP A 118 -4.18 -12.86 -3.78
N GLN A 119 -5.24 -12.81 -2.96
CA GLN A 119 -6.62 -12.68 -3.43
C GLN A 119 -7.41 -11.82 -2.45
N TRP A 120 -8.26 -10.93 -2.96
CA TRP A 120 -9.16 -10.13 -2.16
C TRP A 120 -10.60 -10.30 -2.59
N GLN A 121 -11.44 -10.67 -1.61
CA GLN A 121 -12.89 -10.77 -1.76
C GLN A 121 -13.55 -9.77 -0.82
N SER A 122 -14.49 -8.99 -1.34
CA SER A 122 -15.22 -7.99 -0.57
C SER A 122 -16.68 -7.93 -0.99
N ASP A 123 -17.50 -7.36 -0.08
CA ASP A 123 -18.82 -6.87 -0.45
C ASP A 123 -18.72 -5.60 -1.32
N ALA A 124 -19.89 -5.05 -1.70
CA ALA A 124 -19.97 -3.84 -2.53
C ALA A 124 -19.39 -2.59 -1.86
N PHE A 125 -19.16 -2.62 -0.55
CA PHE A 125 -18.61 -1.51 0.25
C PHE A 125 -17.13 -1.69 0.57
N GLY A 126 -16.48 -2.74 0.05
CA GLY A 126 -15.07 -3.02 0.28
C GLY A 126 -14.76 -3.75 1.59
N ARG A 127 -15.78 -4.18 2.34
CA ARG A 127 -15.54 -5.00 3.53
C ARG A 127 -15.20 -6.42 3.09
N GLY A 128 -14.06 -6.90 3.50
CA GLY A 128 -13.60 -8.23 3.11
C GLY A 128 -12.22 -8.54 3.66
N GLN A 129 -11.76 -9.74 3.35
CA GLN A 129 -10.46 -10.22 3.77
C GLN A 129 -9.60 -10.52 2.54
N ALA A 130 -8.32 -10.19 2.64
CA ALA A 130 -7.33 -10.66 1.70
C ALA A 130 -6.78 -12.01 2.17
N LEU A 131 -6.71 -12.97 1.24
CA LEU A 131 -6.00 -14.24 1.41
C LEU A 131 -4.63 -14.07 0.77
N THR A 132 -3.57 -14.32 1.54
CA THR A 132 -2.19 -14.13 1.08
C THR A 132 -1.40 -15.41 1.24
N GLN A 133 -0.40 -15.60 0.39
CA GLN A 133 0.65 -16.59 0.59
C GLN A 133 1.93 -15.87 1.04
N GLY A 134 2.50 -16.31 2.15
CA GLY A 134 3.69 -15.71 2.72
C GLY A 134 3.46 -14.26 3.18
N SER A 135 4.39 -13.37 2.84
CA SER A 135 4.37 -11.94 3.19
C SER A 135 3.77 -11.04 2.11
N THR A 136 3.18 -11.62 1.07
CA THR A 136 2.61 -10.86 -0.05
C THR A 136 1.46 -9.98 0.42
N GLN A 137 1.51 -8.70 0.07
CA GLN A 137 0.46 -7.74 0.37
C GLN A 137 0.23 -6.83 -0.84
N VAL A 138 -1.03 -6.64 -1.22
CA VAL A 138 -1.43 -5.63 -2.19
C VAL A 138 -2.36 -4.66 -1.49
N ASN A 139 -1.97 -3.39 -1.41
CA ASN A 139 -2.72 -2.36 -0.68
C ASN A 139 -3.70 -1.58 -1.57
N LEU A 140 -3.64 -1.76 -2.88
CA LEU A 140 -4.65 -1.20 -3.78
C LEU A 140 -6.01 -1.87 -3.55
N ARG A 141 -7.08 -1.07 -3.57
CA ARG A 141 -8.48 -1.51 -3.42
C ARG A 141 -9.29 -0.98 -4.59
N PHE A 142 -10.52 -0.53 -4.38
CA PHE A 142 -11.28 0.15 -5.43
C PHE A 142 -10.49 1.32 -6.01
N PRO A 143 -10.76 1.76 -7.26
CA PRO A 143 -10.04 2.87 -7.88
C PRO A 143 -9.90 4.06 -6.94
N GLY A 144 -8.65 4.51 -6.73
CA GLY A 144 -8.31 5.59 -5.82
C GLY A 144 -8.32 5.24 -4.33
N GLN A 145 -8.59 3.99 -3.95
CA GLN A 145 -8.55 3.56 -2.56
C GLN A 145 -7.28 2.77 -2.24
N TYR A 146 -6.83 2.97 -1.02
CA TYR A 146 -5.68 2.29 -0.42
C TYR A 146 -6.10 1.66 0.90
N TYR A 147 -5.64 0.45 1.18
CA TYR A 147 -5.91 -0.26 2.43
C TYR A 147 -4.95 0.18 3.52
N ASP A 148 -5.49 0.65 4.62
CA ASP A 148 -4.76 0.91 5.86
C ASP A 148 -5.24 -0.08 6.93
N ALA A 149 -4.33 -0.86 7.49
CA ALA A 149 -4.66 -1.85 8.52
C ALA A 149 -5.09 -1.19 9.85
N GLU A 150 -4.75 0.09 10.03
CA GLU A 150 -4.97 0.85 11.26
C GLU A 150 -6.31 1.59 11.31
N SER A 151 -7.05 1.67 10.18
CA SER A 151 -8.29 2.48 10.08
C SER A 151 -9.55 1.69 9.73
#